data_ddd9ff8d0eb44de11b32ded418ab575a
#
_entry.id   ddd9ff8d0eb44de11b32ded418ab575a
#
_cell.length_a   1.000
_cell.length_b   1.000
_cell.length_c   1.000
_cell.angle_alpha   90.00
_cell.angle_beta   90.00
_cell.angle_gamma   90.00
#
_symmetry.space_group_name_H-M   'P 1'
#
loop_
_entity.id
_entity.type
_entity.pdbx_description
1 polymer ?
#
loop_
_entity_poly.entity_id
_entity_poly.type
_entity_poly.pdbx_seq_one_letter_code
_entity_poly.pdbx_strand_id
1 'polypeptide(L)'
;KEKFEKYHVDRSIYVVDSRQALHMQQAFAILKLWGFPQSEKCYHLGYGFVSLPEGAMSARRGRVVLFKDVADEAVKRVLAVESEKSGDISADEREKIAYQIGMGALTYSMLSVDNNKDIVFDINEALSFDGRTGPYIQNAYVRANSILKKSKVEGQKSDLGPSTFDYELTKHEIELIEQISRFPQTVEQAANEYRPLVMAA
;
A
#
# COMPACT_ATOMS: atom_id res chain seq x y z
N LYS A 1 3.55 12.82 -26.80
CA LYS A 1 2.55 13.28 -27.75
C LYS A 1 1.54 12.16 -28.03
N GLU A 2 1.97 10.99 -28.51
CA GLU A 2 1.11 9.86 -28.85
C GLU A 2 0.11 9.46 -27.75
N LYS A 3 0.54 9.45 -26.46
CA LYS A 3 -0.33 9.12 -25.32
C LYS A 3 -1.57 10.03 -25.26
N PHE A 4 -1.40 11.31 -25.48
CA PHE A 4 -2.50 12.28 -25.43
C PHE A 4 -3.36 12.26 -26.69
N GLU A 5 -2.76 12.10 -27.85
CA GLU A 5 -3.47 12.14 -29.12
C GLU A 5 -4.22 10.83 -29.43
N LYS A 6 -3.59 9.69 -29.14
CA LYS A 6 -4.15 8.37 -29.46
C LYS A 6 -5.02 7.80 -28.35
N TYR A 7 -4.60 7.98 -27.09
CA TYR A 7 -5.25 7.36 -25.92
C TYR A 7 -6.09 8.36 -25.11
N HIS A 8 -6.09 9.65 -25.51
CA HIS A 8 -6.88 10.73 -24.88
C HIS A 8 -6.74 10.78 -23.36
N VAL A 9 -5.52 10.58 -22.87
CA VAL A 9 -5.24 10.61 -21.43
C VAL A 9 -5.27 12.03 -20.88
N ASP A 10 -5.82 12.23 -19.70
CA ASP A 10 -5.84 13.53 -19.02
C ASP A 10 -4.47 13.92 -18.46
N ARG A 11 -3.69 12.93 -18.03
CA ARG A 11 -2.35 13.12 -17.46
C ARG A 11 -1.46 11.94 -17.80
N SER A 12 -0.18 12.19 -17.99
CA SER A 12 0.85 11.15 -18.20
C SER A 12 1.82 11.13 -17.04
N ILE A 13 1.78 10.04 -16.25
CA ILE A 13 2.68 9.85 -15.11
C ILE A 13 3.83 8.94 -15.54
N TYR A 14 5.05 9.39 -15.29
CA TYR A 14 6.30 8.66 -15.57
C TYR A 14 6.88 8.17 -14.24
N VAL A 15 6.68 6.89 -13.94
CA VAL A 15 7.23 6.24 -12.74
C VAL A 15 8.65 5.83 -13.05
N VAL A 16 9.62 6.62 -12.62
CA VAL A 16 11.04 6.46 -12.94
C VAL A 16 11.87 6.83 -11.71
N ASP A 17 13.02 6.18 -11.54
CA ASP A 17 13.97 6.40 -10.47
C ASP A 17 14.26 7.90 -10.24
N SER A 18 14.28 8.33 -8.99
CA SER A 18 14.50 9.72 -8.58
C SER A 18 15.82 10.33 -9.08
N ARG A 19 16.85 9.49 -9.33
CA ARG A 19 18.13 9.92 -9.92
C ARG A 19 17.99 10.42 -11.37
N GLN A 20 16.88 10.13 -12.04
CA GLN A 20 16.58 10.64 -13.38
C GLN A 20 15.72 11.92 -13.36
N ALA A 21 15.52 12.54 -12.20
CA ALA A 21 14.66 13.71 -12.06
C ALA A 21 15.08 14.86 -12.98
N LEU A 22 16.39 15.17 -13.05
CA LEU A 22 16.89 16.21 -13.94
C LEU A 22 16.60 15.91 -15.42
N HIS A 23 16.81 14.69 -15.86
CA HIS A 23 16.50 14.26 -17.23
C HIS A 23 15.01 14.45 -17.55
N MET A 24 14.12 14.05 -16.64
CA MET A 24 12.67 14.20 -16.82
C MET A 24 12.27 15.68 -16.86
N GLN A 25 12.84 16.53 -15.99
CA GLN A 25 12.61 17.97 -16.00
C GLN A 25 13.04 18.59 -17.33
N GLN A 26 14.21 18.24 -17.84
CA GLN A 26 14.72 18.72 -19.13
C GLN A 26 13.81 18.25 -20.28
N ALA A 27 13.39 16.98 -20.29
CA ALA A 27 12.49 16.45 -21.32
C ALA A 27 11.15 17.20 -21.34
N PHE A 28 10.55 17.46 -20.18
CA PHE A 28 9.30 18.23 -20.09
C PHE A 28 9.48 19.69 -20.49
N ALA A 29 10.60 20.31 -20.12
CA ALA A 29 10.94 21.66 -20.55
C ALA A 29 11.09 21.76 -22.07
N ILE A 30 11.75 20.81 -22.72
CA ILE A 30 11.88 20.74 -24.18
C ILE A 30 10.49 20.60 -24.83
N LEU A 31 9.61 19.74 -24.30
CA LEU A 31 8.24 19.62 -24.82
C LEU A 31 7.47 20.94 -24.71
N LYS A 32 7.63 21.67 -23.62
CA LYS A 32 7.02 22.99 -23.41
C LYS A 32 7.57 24.01 -24.41
N LEU A 33 8.89 24.08 -24.61
CA LEU A 33 9.53 24.94 -25.59
C LEU A 33 9.11 24.61 -27.04
N TRP A 34 8.86 23.34 -27.31
CA TRP A 34 8.38 22.86 -28.61
C TRP A 34 6.90 23.22 -28.87
N GLY A 35 6.23 23.87 -27.89
CA GLY A 35 4.83 24.25 -28.00
C GLY A 35 3.85 23.09 -27.85
N PHE A 36 4.24 22.02 -27.14
CA PHE A 36 3.35 20.91 -26.85
C PHE A 36 2.42 21.27 -25.66
N PRO A 37 1.11 21.51 -25.90
CA PRO A 37 0.21 22.08 -24.87
C PRO A 37 0.05 21.17 -23.63
N GLN A 38 0.15 19.85 -23.82
CA GLN A 38 -0.03 18.87 -22.76
C GLN A 38 1.26 18.60 -21.96
N SER A 39 2.34 19.35 -22.22
CA SER A 39 3.62 19.20 -21.46
C SER A 39 3.42 19.38 -19.96
N GLU A 40 2.50 20.28 -19.54
CA GLU A 40 2.17 20.53 -18.13
C GLU A 40 1.36 19.40 -17.47
N LYS A 41 0.80 18.51 -18.29
CA LYS A 41 0.11 17.29 -17.85
C LYS A 41 1.04 16.08 -17.72
N CYS A 42 2.34 16.25 -17.98
CA CYS A 42 3.37 15.26 -17.77
C CYS A 42 3.92 15.38 -16.34
N TYR A 43 3.93 14.28 -15.62
CA TYR A 43 4.40 14.25 -14.24
C TYR A 43 5.45 13.16 -14.03
N HIS A 44 6.56 13.49 -13.38
CA HIS A 44 7.56 12.51 -12.96
C HIS A 44 7.28 12.08 -11.52
N LEU A 45 6.85 10.84 -11.35
CA LEU A 45 6.77 10.19 -10.05
C LEU A 45 8.09 9.46 -9.80
N GLY A 46 9.00 10.15 -9.12
CA GLY A 46 10.29 9.58 -8.75
C GLY A 46 10.14 8.57 -7.61
N TYR A 47 10.89 7.47 -7.69
CA TYR A 47 10.98 6.51 -6.58
C TYR A 47 12.43 6.32 -6.16
N GLY A 48 12.63 5.97 -4.88
CA GLY A 48 13.93 5.65 -4.31
C GLY A 48 14.41 4.25 -4.69
N PHE A 49 15.66 3.98 -4.43
CA PHE A 49 16.26 2.67 -4.70
C PHE A 49 15.82 1.65 -3.65
N VAL A 50 15.55 0.42 -4.10
CA VAL A 50 15.27 -0.70 -3.20
C VAL A 50 16.51 -1.58 -3.11
N SER A 51 16.99 -1.81 -1.90
CA SER A 51 18.09 -2.71 -1.58
C SER A 51 17.64 -3.80 -0.62
N LEU A 52 18.41 -4.85 -0.52
CA LEU A 52 18.26 -5.89 0.50
C LEU A 52 19.25 -5.63 1.64
N PRO A 53 19.04 -6.22 2.84
CA PRO A 53 19.98 -6.07 3.96
C PRO A 53 21.41 -6.46 3.62
N GLU A 54 21.60 -7.44 2.73
CA GLU A 54 22.91 -7.89 2.26
C GLU A 54 23.58 -6.91 1.27
N GLY A 55 22.92 -5.81 0.96
CA GLY A 55 23.45 -4.74 0.11
C GLY A 55 22.70 -4.54 -1.21
N ALA A 56 23.20 -3.59 -2.00
CA ALA A 56 22.56 -3.17 -3.24
C ALA A 56 22.56 -4.30 -4.31
N MET A 57 21.40 -4.47 -4.93
CA MET A 57 21.25 -5.34 -6.10
C MET A 57 22.07 -4.78 -7.26
N SER A 58 22.86 -5.60 -7.92
CA SER A 58 23.66 -5.19 -9.06
C SER A 58 23.63 -6.25 -10.15
N ALA A 59 22.98 -5.94 -11.27
CA ALA A 59 22.94 -6.78 -12.45
C ALA A 59 24.35 -7.10 -12.98
N ARG A 60 25.28 -6.13 -12.87
CA ARG A 60 26.67 -6.32 -13.30
C ARG A 60 27.45 -7.33 -12.45
N ARG A 61 27.02 -7.57 -11.21
CA ARG A 61 27.62 -8.53 -10.28
C ARG A 61 26.82 -9.83 -10.16
N GLY A 62 25.82 -10.05 -11.04
CA GLY A 62 24.98 -11.23 -11.01
C GLY A 62 23.99 -11.32 -9.85
N ARG A 63 23.85 -10.27 -9.06
CA ARG A 63 22.89 -10.19 -7.96
C ARG A 63 21.65 -9.42 -8.41
N VAL A 64 20.77 -10.09 -9.15
CA VAL A 64 19.43 -9.57 -9.48
C VAL A 64 18.41 -10.41 -8.72
N VAL A 65 17.61 -9.76 -7.91
CA VAL A 65 16.46 -10.38 -7.28
C VAL A 65 15.23 -9.87 -8.02
N LEU A 66 14.47 -10.77 -8.63
CA LEU A 66 13.25 -10.41 -9.32
C LEU A 66 12.13 -10.23 -8.30
N PHE A 67 11.22 -9.31 -8.57
CA PHE A 67 10.01 -9.12 -7.74
C PHE A 67 9.26 -10.44 -7.55
N LYS A 68 9.18 -11.26 -8.60
CA LYS A 68 8.54 -12.57 -8.52
C LYS A 68 9.18 -13.47 -7.46
N ASP A 69 10.51 -13.51 -7.38
CA ASP A 69 11.22 -14.35 -6.39
C ASP A 69 10.91 -13.92 -4.95
N VAL A 70 10.83 -12.60 -4.74
CA VAL A 70 10.46 -12.04 -3.42
C VAL A 70 9.00 -12.35 -3.09
N ALA A 71 8.09 -12.22 -4.05
CA ALA A 71 6.68 -12.52 -3.88
C ALA A 71 6.45 -14.02 -3.59
N ASP A 72 7.07 -14.89 -4.36
CA ASP A 72 6.99 -16.35 -4.18
C ASP A 72 7.53 -16.77 -2.79
N GLU A 73 8.65 -16.18 -2.36
CA GLU A 73 9.22 -16.44 -1.03
C GLU A 73 8.32 -15.93 0.09
N ALA A 74 7.69 -14.75 -0.06
CA ALA A 74 6.74 -14.23 0.92
C ALA A 74 5.53 -15.15 1.07
N VAL A 75 4.93 -15.59 -0.03
CA VAL A 75 3.79 -16.53 -0.04
C VAL A 75 4.19 -17.85 0.59
N LYS A 76 5.35 -18.41 0.24
CA LYS A 76 5.86 -19.66 0.80
C LYS A 76 6.04 -19.59 2.32
N ARG A 77 6.57 -18.49 2.87
CA ARG A 77 6.73 -18.30 4.31
C ARG A 77 5.39 -18.22 5.03
N VAL A 78 4.42 -17.50 4.46
CA VAL A 78 3.07 -17.44 5.03
C VAL A 78 2.41 -18.82 5.01
N LEU A 79 2.53 -19.58 3.92
CA LEU A 79 2.01 -20.94 3.82
C LEU A 79 2.62 -21.87 4.87
N ALA A 80 3.91 -21.76 5.14
CA ALA A 80 4.56 -22.56 6.19
C ALA A 80 3.95 -22.28 7.57
N VAL A 81 3.72 -21.01 7.92
CA VAL A 81 3.08 -20.62 9.19
C VAL A 81 1.62 -21.06 9.26
N GLU A 82 0.86 -20.90 8.16
CA GLU A 82 -0.56 -21.29 8.10
C GLU A 82 -0.74 -22.82 8.12
N SER A 83 0.21 -23.61 7.62
CA SER A 83 0.15 -25.08 7.66
C SER A 83 0.29 -25.64 9.08
N GLU A 84 0.91 -24.90 9.99
CA GLU A 84 1.01 -25.27 11.41
C GLU A 84 -0.28 -25.00 12.20
N LYS A 85 -1.16 -24.14 11.65
CA LYS A 85 -2.44 -23.82 12.26
C LYS A 85 -3.49 -24.82 11.76
N SER A 86 -3.89 -25.75 12.62
CA SER A 86 -4.95 -26.74 12.35
C SER A 86 -6.30 -26.03 12.13
N GLY A 87 -6.77 -25.96 10.90
CA GLY A 87 -8.08 -25.40 10.55
C GLY A 87 -8.66 -26.15 9.33
N ASP A 88 -9.98 -26.28 9.27
CA ASP A 88 -10.75 -26.92 8.18
C ASP A 88 -10.78 -26.07 6.89
N ILE A 89 -9.66 -25.43 6.53
CA ILE A 89 -9.55 -24.60 5.34
C ILE A 89 -8.96 -25.45 4.22
N SER A 90 -9.57 -25.39 3.03
CA SER A 90 -9.07 -26.10 1.84
C SER A 90 -7.67 -25.62 1.43
N ALA A 91 -6.91 -26.47 0.74
CA ALA A 91 -5.58 -26.10 0.26
C ALA A 91 -5.61 -24.86 -0.65
N ASP A 92 -6.59 -24.79 -1.56
CA ASP A 92 -6.76 -23.66 -2.49
C ASP A 92 -7.09 -22.34 -1.76
N GLU A 93 -7.90 -22.40 -0.71
CA GLU A 93 -8.25 -21.25 0.09
C GLU A 93 -7.05 -20.76 0.92
N ARG A 94 -6.29 -21.70 1.47
CA ARG A 94 -5.04 -21.41 2.21
C ARG A 94 -4.01 -20.73 1.31
N GLU A 95 -3.86 -21.19 0.07
CA GLU A 95 -2.97 -20.55 -0.90
C GLU A 95 -3.39 -19.11 -1.24
N LYS A 96 -4.69 -18.88 -1.43
CA LYS A 96 -5.24 -17.53 -1.65
C LYS A 96 -4.99 -16.60 -0.47
N ILE A 97 -5.22 -17.08 0.75
CA ILE A 97 -4.95 -16.32 1.98
C ILE A 97 -3.45 -15.97 2.08
N ALA A 98 -2.59 -16.96 1.86
CA ALA A 98 -1.14 -16.74 1.91
C ALA A 98 -0.68 -15.74 0.86
N TYR A 99 -1.24 -15.80 -0.35
CA TYR A 99 -0.97 -14.81 -1.38
C TYR A 99 -1.41 -13.41 -0.96
N GLN A 100 -2.60 -13.25 -0.42
CA GLN A 100 -3.12 -11.95 0.05
C GLN A 100 -2.28 -11.37 1.19
N ILE A 101 -1.85 -12.20 2.14
CA ILE A 101 -0.98 -11.77 3.25
C ILE A 101 0.40 -11.38 2.72
N GLY A 102 1.03 -12.22 1.92
CA GLY A 102 2.35 -11.97 1.35
C GLY A 102 2.38 -10.71 0.49
N MET A 103 1.42 -10.56 -0.43
CA MET A 103 1.32 -9.38 -1.27
C MET A 103 0.96 -8.12 -0.48
N GLY A 104 0.12 -8.23 0.54
CA GLY A 104 -0.19 -7.13 1.45
C GLY A 104 1.05 -6.65 2.21
N ALA A 105 1.87 -7.57 2.70
CA ALA A 105 3.13 -7.28 3.37
C ALA A 105 4.11 -6.53 2.44
N LEU A 106 4.32 -7.03 1.22
CA LEU A 106 5.19 -6.39 0.23
C LEU A 106 4.69 -5.01 -0.15
N THR A 107 3.41 -4.89 -0.46
CA THR A 107 2.80 -3.62 -0.85
C THR A 107 2.94 -2.58 0.25
N TYR A 108 2.61 -2.94 1.50
CA TYR A 108 2.73 -2.01 2.62
C TYR A 108 4.18 -1.57 2.85
N SER A 109 5.14 -2.49 2.84
CA SER A 109 6.56 -2.16 3.02
C SER A 109 7.07 -1.17 1.98
N MET A 110 6.63 -1.28 0.73
CA MET A 110 7.03 -0.36 -0.34
C MET A 110 6.32 1.00 -0.24
N LEU A 111 5.04 1.03 0.16
CA LEU A 111 4.23 2.24 0.16
C LEU A 111 4.24 3.00 1.49
N SER A 112 4.77 2.42 2.55
CA SER A 112 4.90 3.06 3.87
C SER A 112 6.13 3.97 4.01
N VAL A 113 6.91 4.13 2.94
CA VAL A 113 8.08 5.01 2.85
C VAL A 113 7.80 6.13 1.84
N ASP A 114 8.39 7.30 2.05
CA ASP A 114 8.24 8.41 1.09
C ASP A 114 8.81 8.01 -0.27
N ASN A 115 8.12 8.38 -1.35
CA ASN A 115 8.44 7.94 -2.70
C ASN A 115 9.93 8.12 -3.08
N ASN A 116 10.54 9.23 -2.68
CA ASN A 116 11.92 9.56 -3.06
C ASN A 116 12.99 8.98 -2.14
N LYS A 117 12.60 8.23 -1.10
CA LYS A 117 13.56 7.63 -0.17
C LYS A 117 13.95 6.22 -0.59
N ASP A 118 15.22 5.90 -0.39
CA ASP A 118 15.71 4.55 -0.56
C ASP A 118 15.14 3.62 0.53
N ILE A 119 14.87 2.38 0.15
CA ILE A 119 14.29 1.36 1.01
C ILE A 119 15.29 0.23 1.16
N VAL A 120 15.57 -0.16 2.40
CA VAL A 120 16.19 -1.45 2.70
C VAL A 120 15.05 -2.42 3.01
N PHE A 121 14.76 -3.31 2.07
CA PHE A 121 13.65 -4.24 2.20
C PHE A 121 14.09 -5.52 2.91
N ASP A 122 13.49 -5.80 4.08
CA ASP A 122 13.63 -7.06 4.81
C ASP A 122 12.29 -7.81 4.80
N ILE A 123 12.29 -9.02 4.25
CA ILE A 123 11.10 -9.85 4.16
C ILE A 123 10.62 -10.34 5.54
N ASN A 124 11.51 -10.48 6.52
CA ASN A 124 11.12 -10.89 7.87
C ASN A 124 10.36 -9.76 8.57
N GLU A 125 10.85 -8.54 8.44
CA GLU A 125 10.15 -7.35 8.96
C GLU A 125 8.82 -7.16 8.27
N ALA A 126 8.77 -7.29 6.94
CA ALA A 126 7.56 -7.11 6.15
C ALA A 126 6.44 -8.08 6.54
N LEU A 127 6.78 -9.33 6.87
CA LEU A 127 5.84 -10.39 7.27
C LEU A 127 5.53 -10.41 8.76
N SER A 128 6.15 -9.54 9.57
CA SER A 128 5.88 -9.46 11.00
C SER A 128 4.42 -9.07 11.29
N PHE A 129 3.85 -9.64 12.33
CA PHE A 129 2.56 -9.23 12.90
C PHE A 129 2.70 -8.13 13.95
N ASP A 130 3.92 -7.72 14.26
CA ASP A 130 4.22 -6.65 15.20
C ASP A 130 4.69 -5.40 14.44
N GLY A 131 4.32 -4.23 14.95
CA GLY A 131 4.72 -2.96 14.37
C GLY A 131 3.86 -2.51 13.18
N ARG A 132 4.46 -1.67 12.33
CA ARG A 132 3.77 -1.04 11.18
C ARG A 132 3.96 -1.91 9.94
N THR A 133 3.16 -2.94 9.80
CA THR A 133 3.26 -3.93 8.72
C THR A 133 1.90 -4.20 8.06
N GLY A 134 1.94 -4.74 6.84
CA GLY A 134 0.73 -5.17 6.13
C GLY A 134 -0.07 -6.21 6.92
N PRO A 135 0.54 -7.31 7.40
CA PRO A 135 -0.14 -8.31 8.22
C PRO A 135 -0.75 -7.75 9.51
N TYR A 136 -0.12 -6.78 10.16
CA TYR A 136 -0.69 -6.10 11.33
C TYR A 136 -2.02 -5.41 11.01
N ILE A 137 -2.07 -4.64 9.90
CA ILE A 137 -3.29 -3.96 9.46
C ILE A 137 -4.36 -4.97 9.05
N GLN A 138 -4.00 -6.03 8.33
CA GLN A 138 -4.93 -7.09 7.95
C GLN A 138 -5.52 -7.78 9.19
N ASN A 139 -4.71 -8.04 10.22
CA ASN A 139 -5.17 -8.60 11.48
C ASN A 139 -6.14 -7.65 12.21
N ALA A 140 -5.84 -6.35 12.25
CA ALA A 140 -6.75 -5.35 12.83
C ALA A 140 -8.10 -5.34 12.11
N TYR A 141 -8.12 -5.40 10.78
CA TYR A 141 -9.34 -5.50 9.98
C TYR A 141 -10.14 -6.78 10.30
N VAL A 142 -9.48 -7.94 10.34
CA VAL A 142 -10.13 -9.22 10.65
C VAL A 142 -10.77 -9.19 12.05
N ARG A 143 -10.07 -8.64 13.05
CA ARG A 143 -10.59 -8.48 14.42
C ARG A 143 -11.81 -7.57 14.46
N ALA A 144 -11.74 -6.40 13.84
CA ALA A 144 -12.87 -5.46 13.78
C ALA A 144 -14.08 -6.09 13.08
N ASN A 145 -13.87 -6.77 11.95
CA ASN A 145 -14.93 -7.46 11.22
C ASN A 145 -15.56 -8.61 12.02
N SER A 146 -14.75 -9.31 12.82
CA SER A 146 -15.25 -10.38 13.70
C SER A 146 -16.15 -9.84 14.81
N ILE A 147 -15.81 -8.68 15.39
CA ILE A 147 -16.64 -7.99 16.37
C ILE A 147 -17.98 -7.60 15.74
N LEU A 148 -17.95 -6.98 14.56
CA LEU A 148 -19.17 -6.57 13.85
C LEU A 148 -20.07 -7.75 13.48
N LYS A 149 -19.48 -8.90 13.10
CA LYS A 149 -20.25 -10.12 12.81
C LYS A 149 -20.91 -10.68 14.05
N LYS A 150 -20.21 -10.74 15.17
CA LYS A 150 -20.74 -11.23 16.45
C LYS A 150 -21.89 -10.35 16.95
N SER A 151 -21.74 -9.03 16.92
CA SER A 151 -22.81 -8.10 17.35
C SER A 151 -24.08 -8.20 16.52
N LYS A 152 -23.99 -8.59 15.23
CA LYS A 152 -25.16 -8.85 14.39
C LYS A 152 -25.86 -10.18 14.69
N VAL A 153 -25.13 -11.19 15.15
CA VAL A 153 -25.68 -12.54 15.43
C VAL A 153 -26.44 -12.55 16.77
N GLU A 154 -26.03 -11.74 17.73
CA GLU A 154 -26.68 -11.67 19.06
C GLU A 154 -28.06 -10.95 19.07
N GLY A 155 -28.62 -10.71 17.87
CA GLY A 155 -30.05 -10.37 17.74
C GLY A 155 -30.46 -9.03 18.36
N GLN A 156 -29.53 -8.20 18.77
CA GLN A 156 -29.83 -6.78 18.98
C GLN A 156 -30.11 -6.20 17.58
N LYS A 157 -31.40 -6.24 17.19
CA LYS A 157 -31.89 -5.21 16.27
C LYS A 157 -31.34 -3.92 16.84
N SER A 158 -30.37 -3.34 16.14
CA SER A 158 -30.09 -1.94 16.30
C SER A 158 -31.36 -1.22 15.80
N ASP A 159 -32.39 -1.14 16.62
CA ASP A 159 -33.31 -0.03 16.60
C ASP A 159 -32.50 1.22 17.01
N LEU A 160 -31.42 1.45 16.27
CA LEU A 160 -30.79 2.73 16.15
C LEU A 160 -31.71 3.59 15.26
N GLY A 161 -32.89 3.86 15.78
CA GLY A 161 -33.53 5.12 15.51
C GLY A 161 -32.52 6.23 15.83
N PRO A 162 -32.77 7.51 15.51
CA PRO A 162 -31.85 8.60 15.82
C PRO A 162 -31.68 8.68 17.34
N SER A 163 -30.90 7.78 17.89
CA SER A 163 -30.66 7.66 19.30
C SER A 163 -29.61 8.69 19.67
N THR A 164 -29.99 9.64 20.42
CA THR A 164 -29.15 10.28 21.40
C THR A 164 -28.33 9.20 22.08
N PHE A 165 -27.01 9.20 21.86
CA PHE A 165 -26.11 8.34 22.63
C PHE A 165 -26.23 8.76 24.10
N ASP A 166 -26.87 7.94 24.90
CA ASP A 166 -27.06 8.19 26.34
C ASP A 166 -25.80 7.89 27.17
N TYR A 167 -24.62 7.74 26.51
CA TYR A 167 -23.37 7.55 27.22
C TYR A 167 -22.29 8.56 26.75
N GLU A 168 -21.43 8.93 27.66
CA GLU A 168 -20.28 9.79 27.36
C GLU A 168 -19.22 8.96 26.65
N LEU A 169 -18.79 9.44 25.46
CA LEU A 169 -17.69 8.82 24.71
C LEU A 169 -16.38 8.93 25.50
N THR A 170 -15.64 7.86 25.56
CA THR A 170 -14.28 7.87 26.09
C THR A 170 -13.35 8.65 25.15
N LYS A 171 -12.23 9.12 25.68
CA LYS A 171 -11.19 9.80 24.88
C LYS A 171 -10.76 8.99 23.66
N HIS A 172 -10.58 7.69 23.82
CA HIS A 172 -10.15 6.79 22.73
C HIS A 172 -11.22 6.61 21.64
N GLU A 173 -12.49 6.60 22.03
CA GLU A 173 -13.59 6.53 21.06
C GLU A 173 -13.69 7.83 20.26
N ILE A 174 -13.51 9.00 20.90
CA ILE A 174 -13.46 10.29 20.21
C ILE A 174 -12.28 10.32 19.22
N GLU A 175 -11.08 9.94 19.65
CA GLU A 175 -9.90 9.88 18.80
C GLU A 175 -10.12 8.96 17.58
N LEU A 176 -10.75 7.80 17.78
CA LEU A 176 -11.07 6.87 16.69
C LEU A 176 -12.07 7.47 15.69
N ILE A 177 -13.14 8.11 16.20
CA ILE A 177 -14.15 8.78 15.37
C ILE A 177 -13.49 9.90 14.55
N GLU A 178 -12.62 10.70 15.17
CA GLU A 178 -11.88 11.75 14.46
C GLU A 178 -11.00 11.19 13.35
N GLN A 179 -10.28 10.10 13.60
CA GLN A 179 -9.44 9.45 12.58
C GLN A 179 -10.28 8.93 11.41
N ILE A 180 -11.40 8.28 11.71
CA ILE A 180 -12.32 7.78 10.67
C ILE A 180 -12.91 8.95 9.86
N SER A 181 -13.27 10.05 10.52
CA SER A 181 -13.85 11.23 9.86
C SER A 181 -12.88 11.93 8.90
N ARG A 182 -11.57 11.83 9.14
CA ARG A 182 -10.50 12.38 8.29
C ARG A 182 -10.17 11.50 7.10
N PHE A 183 -10.63 10.25 7.07
CA PHE A 183 -10.26 9.28 6.04
C PHE A 183 -10.51 9.77 4.60
N PRO A 184 -11.67 10.38 4.26
CA PRO A 184 -11.90 10.87 2.89
C PRO A 184 -10.88 11.92 2.45
N GLN A 185 -10.53 12.87 3.33
CA GLN A 185 -9.54 13.90 3.04
C GLN A 185 -8.13 13.29 2.89
N THR A 186 -7.82 12.28 3.72
CA THR A 186 -6.55 11.56 3.63
C THR A 186 -6.40 10.83 2.29
N VAL A 187 -7.48 10.20 1.81
CA VAL A 187 -7.50 9.56 0.48
C VAL A 187 -7.29 10.60 -0.63
N GLU A 188 -8.00 11.72 -0.57
CA GLU A 188 -7.87 12.78 -1.56
C GLU A 188 -6.45 13.38 -1.57
N GLN A 189 -5.87 13.62 -0.40
CA GLN A 189 -4.51 14.09 -0.27
C GLN A 189 -3.51 13.10 -0.87
N ALA A 190 -3.60 11.82 -0.48
CA ALA A 190 -2.71 10.77 -1.00
C ALA A 190 -2.76 10.66 -2.52
N ALA A 191 -3.96 10.79 -3.11
CA ALA A 191 -4.18 10.74 -4.55
C ALA A 191 -3.60 11.96 -5.26
N ASN A 192 -3.85 13.17 -4.74
CA ASN A 192 -3.39 14.42 -5.35
C ASN A 192 -1.87 14.57 -5.28
N GLU A 193 -1.26 14.14 -4.18
CA GLU A 193 0.19 14.21 -3.96
C GLU A 193 0.94 13.00 -4.55
N TYR A 194 0.24 11.97 -5.03
CA TYR A 194 0.84 10.67 -5.41
C TYR A 194 1.69 10.07 -4.29
N ARG A 195 1.25 10.20 -3.04
CA ARG A 195 1.98 9.79 -1.83
C ARG A 195 1.19 8.75 -1.03
N PRO A 196 1.32 7.46 -1.37
CA PRO A 196 0.65 6.39 -0.63
C PRO A 196 0.99 6.35 0.87
N LEU A 197 2.18 6.83 1.25
CA LEU A 197 2.59 6.97 2.65
C LEU A 197 1.55 7.69 3.51
N VAL A 198 0.84 8.67 2.96
CA VAL A 198 -0.22 9.43 3.68
C VAL A 198 -1.33 8.50 4.18
N MET A 199 -1.59 7.40 3.44
CA MET A 199 -2.56 6.36 3.84
C MET A 199 -1.96 5.33 4.80
N ALA A 200 -0.66 5.10 4.74
CA ALA A 200 0.04 4.10 5.53
C ALA A 200 0.51 4.63 6.90
N ALA A 201 0.47 5.94 7.10
CA ALA A 201 0.90 6.63 8.32
C ALA A 201 -0.19 6.65 9.37
#